data_bac63d3cb1f2e0090ddeecbd275284db
#
_entry.id   bac63d3cb1f2e0090ddeecbd275284db
#
_cell.length_a   1.000
_cell.length_b   1.000
_cell.length_c   1.000
_cell.angle_alpha   90.00
_cell.angle_beta   90.00
_cell.angle_gamma   90.00
#
_symmetry.space_group_name_H-M   'P 1'
#
loop_
_entity.id
_entity.type
_entity.pdbx_description
1 polymer ?
#
loop_
_entity_poly.entity_id
_entity_poly.type
_entity_poly.pdbx_seq_one_letter_code
_entity_poly.pdbx_strand_id
1 'polypeptide(L)'
;EKTEEQYKKYDFYSPKKFTNDKLKMLKSIYDTYCRMTTSRLSGVFRASCEMKVITVEEQRYHEFNNSMGDNDVMELIYLKLPDDSKNLPMMFHISQNLVVNIIDRMLGGEGDEQDLDASYSYTEIELGLYQNIMQHFSAMFKDAWKNYIKIDVGSTRIFESPSLFQDISLDETVVIVM
;
A
#
# COMPACT_ATOMS: atom_id res chain seq x y z
N GLU A 1 -19.26 28.81 23.35
CA GLU A 1 -18.80 27.40 23.34
C GLU A 1 -17.39 27.41 22.80
N LYS A 2 -16.41 27.14 23.67
CA LYS A 2 -15.01 26.99 23.29
C LYS A 2 -14.81 25.55 22.87
N THR A 3 -14.48 25.35 21.61
CA THR A 3 -14.02 24.06 21.08
C THR A 3 -12.74 23.67 21.81
N GLU A 4 -12.79 22.64 22.63
CA GLU A 4 -11.59 22.04 23.22
C GLU A 4 -10.77 21.41 22.09
N GLU A 5 -9.69 22.05 21.69
CA GLU A 5 -8.68 21.44 20.86
C GLU A 5 -8.06 20.27 21.65
N GLN A 6 -8.34 19.04 21.24
CA GLN A 6 -7.70 17.86 21.77
C GLN A 6 -6.21 17.85 21.37
N TYR A 7 -5.37 18.40 22.24
CA TYR A 7 -3.92 18.28 22.07
C TYR A 7 -3.50 16.83 22.35
N LYS A 8 -3.02 16.13 21.33
CA LYS A 8 -2.41 14.81 21.49
C LYS A 8 -1.12 14.98 22.30
N LYS A 9 -1.03 14.38 23.49
CA LYS A 9 0.19 14.41 24.31
C LYS A 9 1.37 13.89 23.49
N TYR A 10 2.47 14.67 23.48
CA TYR A 10 3.70 14.23 22.83
C TYR A 10 4.33 13.10 23.64
N ASP A 11 4.58 11.96 23.00
CA ASP A 11 5.27 10.83 23.61
C ASP A 11 6.80 11.04 23.48
N PHE A 12 7.44 11.34 24.59
CA PHE A 12 8.90 11.51 24.67
C PHE A 12 9.68 10.20 24.57
N TYR A 13 9.03 9.05 24.79
CA TYR A 13 9.64 7.73 24.72
C TYR A 13 9.72 7.20 23.28
N SER A 14 8.92 7.74 22.37
CA SER A 14 8.91 7.38 20.96
C SER A 14 9.01 8.63 20.08
N PRO A 15 10.20 9.27 19.99
CA PRO A 15 10.36 10.48 19.19
C PRO A 15 10.10 10.18 17.72
N LYS A 16 9.26 10.98 17.09
CA LYS A 16 8.97 10.87 15.66
C LYS A 16 10.21 11.19 14.84
N LYS A 17 10.52 10.36 13.85
CA LYS A 17 11.63 10.56 12.91
C LYS A 17 11.28 11.50 11.76
N PHE A 18 9.99 11.63 11.45
CA PHE A 18 9.51 12.49 10.37
C PHE A 18 8.85 13.75 10.89
N THR A 19 9.22 14.89 10.31
CA THR A 19 8.56 16.18 10.61
C THR A 19 7.19 16.23 9.94
N ASN A 20 6.29 17.04 10.48
CA ASN A 20 4.96 17.25 9.90
C ASN A 20 5.03 17.74 8.44
N ASP A 21 6.02 18.55 8.09
CA ASP A 21 6.18 19.05 6.73
C ASP A 21 6.58 17.94 5.75
N LYS A 22 7.42 16.99 6.18
CA LYS A 22 7.74 15.79 5.39
C LYS A 22 6.51 14.92 5.18
N LEU A 23 5.70 14.71 6.22
CA LEU A 23 4.45 13.93 6.11
C LEU A 23 3.44 14.62 5.18
N LYS A 24 3.30 15.96 5.24
CA LYS A 24 2.46 16.72 4.30
C LYS A 24 2.96 16.61 2.86
N MET A 25 4.27 16.66 2.65
CA MET A 25 4.86 16.46 1.32
C MET A 25 4.55 15.07 0.79
N LEU A 26 4.74 14.02 1.60
CA LEU A 26 4.38 12.66 1.24
C LEU A 26 2.90 12.56 0.88
N LYS A 27 2.01 13.12 1.71
CA LYS A 27 0.58 13.15 1.41
C LYS A 27 0.28 13.77 0.04
N SER A 28 0.91 14.88 -0.31
CA SER A 28 0.73 15.54 -1.62
C SER A 28 1.18 14.66 -2.79
N ILE A 29 2.29 13.92 -2.63
CA ILE A 29 2.77 12.96 -3.63
C ILE A 29 1.75 11.84 -3.80
N TYR A 30 1.26 11.28 -2.69
CA TYR A 30 0.30 10.18 -2.72
C TYR A 30 -1.09 10.61 -3.15
N ASP A 31 -1.53 11.83 -2.90
CA ASP A 31 -2.76 12.39 -3.49
C ASP A 31 -2.64 12.45 -5.03
N THR A 32 -1.46 12.74 -5.55
CA THR A 32 -1.19 12.69 -7.00
C THR A 32 -1.20 11.27 -7.52
N TYR A 33 -0.55 10.35 -6.80
CA TYR A 33 -0.55 8.91 -7.08
C TYR A 33 -1.98 8.35 -7.14
N CYS A 34 -2.81 8.65 -6.13
CA CYS A 34 -4.20 8.19 -6.07
C CYS A 34 -5.02 8.68 -7.28
N ARG A 35 -4.89 9.95 -7.66
CA ARG A 35 -5.60 10.49 -8.85
C ARG A 35 -5.19 9.78 -10.14
N MET A 36 -3.90 9.53 -10.34
CA MET A 36 -3.40 8.83 -11.52
C MET A 36 -3.86 7.37 -11.54
N THR A 37 -3.79 6.69 -10.40
CA THR A 37 -4.22 5.31 -10.24
C THR A 37 -5.73 5.17 -10.44
N THR A 38 -6.54 6.06 -9.85
CA THR A 38 -7.99 6.14 -10.05
C THR A 38 -8.34 6.21 -11.54
N SER A 39 -7.71 7.12 -12.27
CA SER A 39 -7.96 7.27 -13.71
C SER A 39 -7.59 5.99 -14.49
N ARG A 40 -6.47 5.38 -14.14
CA ARG A 40 -5.98 4.16 -14.80
C ARG A 40 -6.90 2.98 -14.53
N LEU A 41 -7.24 2.75 -13.25
CA LEU A 41 -8.09 1.62 -12.85
C LEU A 41 -9.51 1.74 -13.38
N SER A 42 -10.09 2.94 -13.40
CA SER A 42 -11.42 3.17 -13.99
C SER A 42 -11.45 2.77 -15.46
N GLY A 43 -10.35 3.00 -16.20
CA GLY A 43 -10.23 2.54 -17.58
C GLY A 43 -10.07 1.02 -17.71
N VAL A 44 -9.31 0.38 -16.82
CA VAL A 44 -9.09 -1.07 -16.84
C VAL A 44 -10.37 -1.83 -16.48
N PHE A 45 -11.03 -1.43 -15.39
CA PHE A 45 -12.26 -2.09 -14.91
C PHE A 45 -13.53 -1.65 -15.62
N ARG A 46 -13.46 -0.61 -16.48
CA ARG A 46 -14.62 0.02 -17.10
C ARG A 46 -15.71 0.38 -16.09
N ALA A 47 -15.30 0.76 -14.90
CA ALA A 47 -16.14 1.10 -13.78
C ALA A 47 -15.59 2.34 -13.08
N SER A 48 -16.46 3.07 -12.36
CA SER A 48 -16.01 4.19 -11.54
C SER A 48 -15.24 3.66 -10.34
N CYS A 49 -13.96 4.00 -10.26
CA CYS A 49 -13.11 3.72 -9.11
C CYS A 49 -12.80 5.04 -8.40
N GLU A 50 -12.62 5.00 -7.11
CA GLU A 50 -12.09 6.12 -6.33
C GLU A 50 -10.97 5.60 -5.42
N MET A 51 -9.83 6.28 -5.48
CA MET A 51 -8.70 6.04 -4.57
C MET A 51 -8.28 7.37 -3.95
N LYS A 52 -8.16 7.42 -2.64
CA LYS A 52 -7.77 8.62 -1.90
C LYS A 52 -6.90 8.27 -0.70
N VAL A 53 -6.02 9.19 -0.34
CA VAL A 53 -5.22 9.06 0.89
C VAL A 53 -6.10 9.38 2.09
N ILE A 54 -6.28 8.43 2.98
CA ILE A 54 -7.00 8.63 4.24
C ILE A 54 -6.05 9.23 5.28
N THR A 55 -4.90 8.61 5.48
CA THR A 55 -3.91 9.07 6.46
C THR A 55 -2.50 8.87 5.94
N VAL A 56 -1.55 9.61 6.48
CA VAL A 56 -0.11 9.40 6.32
C VAL A 56 0.50 9.55 7.70
N GLU A 57 1.01 8.48 8.25
CA GLU A 57 1.54 8.46 9.61
C GLU A 57 2.77 7.60 9.77
N GLU A 58 3.53 7.90 10.79
CA GLU A 58 4.69 7.13 11.21
C GLU A 58 4.26 6.11 12.25
N GLN A 59 4.58 4.84 12.01
CA GLN A 59 4.30 3.72 12.91
C GLN A 59 5.58 2.90 13.15
N ARG A 60 5.58 2.10 14.21
CA ARG A 60 6.56 1.03 14.37
C ARG A 60 6.16 -0.17 13.53
N TYR A 61 7.14 -0.89 12.99
CA TYR A 61 6.86 -2.05 12.13
C TYR A 61 5.99 -3.11 12.82
N HIS A 62 6.22 -3.39 14.09
CA HIS A 62 5.41 -4.35 14.85
C HIS A 62 3.94 -3.89 15.00
N GLU A 63 3.68 -2.58 15.16
CA GLU A 63 2.30 -2.04 15.23
C GLU A 63 1.59 -2.24 13.90
N PHE A 64 2.28 -1.94 12.80
CA PHE A 64 1.77 -2.17 11.45
C PHE A 64 1.51 -3.67 11.21
N ASN A 65 2.47 -4.54 11.55
CA ASN A 65 2.37 -5.99 11.35
C ASN A 65 1.18 -6.59 12.13
N ASN A 66 0.93 -6.13 13.35
CA ASN A 66 -0.19 -6.58 14.16
C ASN A 66 -1.56 -6.08 13.71
N SER A 67 -1.62 -5.12 12.78
CA SER A 67 -2.88 -4.58 12.24
C SER A 67 -3.39 -5.33 11.01
N MET A 68 -2.61 -6.27 10.48
CA MET A 68 -2.95 -7.01 9.27
C MET A 68 -3.86 -8.20 9.57
N GLY A 69 -4.81 -8.47 8.67
CA GLY A 69 -5.65 -9.66 8.71
C GLY A 69 -4.89 -10.92 8.22
N ASP A 70 -5.25 -12.08 8.72
CA ASP A 70 -4.54 -13.35 8.48
C ASP A 70 -4.47 -13.74 6.99
N ASN A 71 -5.47 -13.36 6.20
CA ASN A 71 -5.60 -13.70 4.78
C ASN A 71 -5.36 -12.50 3.85
N ASP A 72 -4.83 -11.40 4.37
CA ASP A 72 -4.52 -10.24 3.56
C ASP A 72 -3.32 -10.53 2.65
N VAL A 73 -3.35 -9.95 1.45
CA VAL A 73 -2.28 -10.11 0.48
C VAL A 73 -1.29 -8.96 0.63
N MET A 74 -0.03 -9.31 0.60
CA MET A 74 1.06 -8.35 0.68
C MET A 74 1.95 -8.47 -0.56
N GLU A 75 2.25 -7.33 -1.16
CA GLU A 75 3.24 -7.26 -2.23
C GLU A 75 4.42 -6.42 -1.78
N LEU A 76 5.58 -7.04 -1.68
CA LEU A 76 6.84 -6.39 -1.41
C LEU A 76 7.50 -6.00 -2.73
N ILE A 77 7.78 -4.70 -2.87
CA ILE A 77 8.43 -4.12 -4.03
C ILE A 77 9.76 -3.51 -3.60
N TYR A 78 10.82 -3.82 -4.32
CA TYR A 78 12.10 -3.15 -4.12
C TYR A 78 12.26 -1.99 -5.09
N LEU A 79 12.32 -0.79 -4.56
CA LEU A 79 12.56 0.44 -5.33
C LEU A 79 14.05 0.65 -5.52
N LYS A 80 14.46 0.96 -6.75
CA LYS A 80 15.83 1.30 -7.11
C LYS A 80 16.00 2.80 -7.21
N LEU A 81 16.98 3.34 -6.52
CA LEU A 81 17.39 4.74 -6.62
C LEU A 81 18.47 4.93 -7.70
N PRO A 82 18.64 6.17 -8.22
CA PRO A 82 19.59 6.46 -9.31
C PRO A 82 21.04 6.16 -8.97
N ASP A 83 21.40 6.22 -7.70
CA ASP A 83 22.76 5.97 -7.19
C ASP A 83 23.08 4.49 -6.97
N ASP A 84 22.10 3.61 -7.24
CA ASP A 84 22.19 2.14 -7.10
C ASP A 84 22.66 1.68 -5.70
N SER A 85 22.66 2.59 -4.74
CA SER A 85 23.28 2.37 -3.42
C SER A 85 22.46 1.45 -2.52
N LYS A 86 21.13 1.40 -2.69
CA LYS A 86 20.22 0.57 -1.89
C LYS A 86 18.91 0.29 -2.61
N ASN A 87 18.44 -0.95 -2.48
CA ASN A 87 17.04 -1.28 -2.76
C ASN A 87 16.21 -0.89 -1.54
N LEU A 88 15.23 0.00 -1.75
CA LEU A 88 14.31 0.41 -0.69
C LEU A 88 13.06 -0.45 -0.73
N PRO A 89 12.72 -1.17 0.34
CA PRO A 89 11.50 -1.95 0.39
C PRO A 89 10.29 -1.00 0.50
N MET A 90 9.29 -1.26 -0.33
CA MET A 90 7.94 -0.70 -0.24
C MET A 90 6.96 -1.85 -0.25
N MET A 91 5.89 -1.74 0.52
CA MET A 91 4.89 -2.78 0.62
C MET A 91 3.50 -2.24 0.31
N PHE A 92 2.77 -2.97 -0.51
CA PHE A 92 1.32 -2.87 -0.58
C PHE A 92 0.71 -3.95 0.30
N HIS A 93 -0.17 -3.53 1.18
CA HIS A 93 -1.02 -4.40 1.97
C HIS A 93 -2.46 -4.21 1.50
N ILE A 94 -3.10 -5.29 1.06
CA ILE A 94 -4.43 -5.24 0.47
C ILE A 94 -5.30 -6.32 1.13
N SER A 95 -6.45 -5.92 1.63
CA SER A 95 -7.40 -6.85 2.26
C SER A 95 -7.85 -7.92 1.27
N GLN A 96 -8.08 -9.12 1.76
CA GLN A 96 -8.55 -10.27 0.98
C GLN A 96 -9.79 -9.92 0.12
N ASN A 97 -10.79 -9.29 0.72
CA ASN A 97 -12.01 -8.90 0.01
C ASN A 97 -11.73 -7.98 -1.19
N LEU A 98 -10.81 -7.02 -1.03
CA LEU A 98 -10.45 -6.13 -2.12
C LEU A 98 -9.69 -6.86 -3.24
N VAL A 99 -8.81 -7.79 -2.90
CA VAL A 99 -8.09 -8.61 -3.90
C VAL A 99 -9.07 -9.43 -4.73
N VAL A 100 -10.01 -10.12 -4.08
CA VAL A 100 -11.02 -10.94 -4.78
C VAL A 100 -11.94 -10.08 -5.63
N ASN A 101 -12.36 -8.91 -5.13
CA ASN A 101 -13.16 -7.95 -5.88
C ASN A 101 -12.42 -7.46 -7.15
N ILE A 102 -11.13 -7.16 -7.03
CA ILE A 102 -10.27 -6.79 -8.17
C ILE A 102 -10.22 -7.91 -9.20
N ILE A 103 -10.01 -9.15 -8.76
CA ILE A 103 -9.94 -10.34 -9.63
C ILE A 103 -11.27 -10.56 -10.33
N ASP A 104 -12.38 -10.50 -9.60
CA ASP A 104 -13.73 -10.64 -10.15
C ASP A 104 -14.00 -9.60 -11.26
N ARG A 105 -13.67 -8.33 -11.00
CA ARG A 105 -13.75 -7.25 -12.01
C ARG A 105 -12.91 -7.53 -13.24
N MET A 106 -11.72 -8.08 -13.10
CA MET A 106 -10.86 -8.45 -14.24
C MET A 106 -11.44 -9.58 -15.07
N LEU A 107 -12.17 -10.48 -14.43
CA LEU A 107 -12.90 -11.58 -15.10
C LEU A 107 -14.23 -11.15 -15.70
N GLY A 108 -14.65 -9.89 -15.50
CA GLY A 108 -15.88 -9.33 -16.05
C GLY A 108 -17.07 -9.37 -15.10
N GLY A 109 -16.86 -9.69 -13.85
CA GLY A 109 -17.86 -9.63 -12.79
C GLY A 109 -18.18 -8.20 -12.33
N GLU A 110 -19.16 -8.08 -11.44
CA GLU A 110 -19.60 -6.78 -10.90
C GLU A 110 -18.82 -6.33 -9.66
N GLY A 111 -17.92 -7.18 -9.16
CA GLY A 111 -17.09 -6.91 -7.98
C GLY A 111 -17.91 -6.82 -6.70
N ASP A 112 -18.90 -7.67 -6.57
CA ASP A 112 -19.72 -7.76 -5.36
C ASP A 112 -18.91 -8.34 -4.19
N GLU A 113 -19.30 -7.97 -2.96
CA GLU A 113 -18.72 -8.58 -1.77
C GLU A 113 -19.01 -10.09 -1.79
N GLN A 114 -17.95 -10.87 -1.66
CA GLN A 114 -18.04 -12.32 -1.57
C GLN A 114 -17.86 -12.76 -0.12
N ASP A 115 -18.72 -13.66 0.34
CA ASP A 115 -18.55 -14.31 1.62
C ASP A 115 -17.49 -15.41 1.48
N LEU A 116 -16.25 -15.06 1.79
CA LEU A 116 -15.11 -15.95 1.61
C LEU A 116 -14.94 -16.85 2.83
N ASP A 117 -14.76 -18.13 2.59
CA ASP A 117 -14.37 -19.10 3.62
C ASP A 117 -12.99 -18.72 4.20
N ALA A 118 -12.81 -18.90 5.51
CA ALA A 118 -11.53 -18.66 6.18
C ALA A 118 -10.38 -19.54 5.61
N SER A 119 -10.69 -20.63 4.93
CA SER A 119 -9.74 -21.53 4.25
C SER A 119 -9.49 -21.17 2.79
N TYR A 120 -10.03 -20.02 2.30
CA TYR A 120 -9.84 -19.60 0.92
C TYR A 120 -8.35 -19.40 0.61
N SER A 121 -7.87 -20.02 -0.45
CA SER A 121 -6.52 -19.85 -1.00
C SER A 121 -6.59 -19.45 -2.47
N TYR A 122 -5.73 -18.54 -2.87
CA TYR A 122 -5.69 -18.05 -4.25
C TYR A 122 -5.13 -19.12 -5.21
N THR A 123 -5.74 -19.21 -6.38
CA THR A 123 -5.21 -20.02 -7.48
C THR A 123 -4.08 -19.28 -8.20
N GLU A 124 -3.23 -19.98 -8.95
CA GLU A 124 -2.17 -19.38 -9.77
C GLU A 124 -2.73 -18.38 -10.80
N ILE A 125 -3.93 -18.62 -11.33
CA ILE A 125 -4.60 -17.72 -12.27
C ILE A 125 -5.00 -16.43 -11.58
N GLU A 126 -5.58 -16.51 -10.40
CA GLU A 126 -5.97 -15.32 -9.59
C GLU A 126 -4.77 -14.47 -9.20
N LEU A 127 -3.69 -15.11 -8.75
CA LEU A 127 -2.44 -14.40 -8.46
C LEU A 127 -1.83 -13.75 -9.70
N GLY A 128 -1.92 -14.40 -10.87
CA GLY A 128 -1.48 -13.84 -12.14
C GLY A 128 -2.29 -12.60 -12.54
N LEU A 129 -3.61 -12.61 -12.35
CA LEU A 129 -4.49 -11.47 -12.58
C LEU A 129 -4.18 -10.32 -11.60
N TYR A 130 -4.02 -10.65 -10.33
CA TYR A 130 -3.62 -9.69 -9.31
C TYR A 130 -2.28 -9.02 -9.66
N GLN A 131 -1.26 -9.78 -10.02
CA GLN A 131 0.04 -9.24 -10.45
C GLN A 131 -0.08 -8.28 -11.62
N ASN A 132 -0.94 -8.58 -12.60
CA ASN A 132 -1.17 -7.70 -13.73
C ASN A 132 -1.68 -6.32 -13.29
N ILE A 133 -2.64 -6.29 -12.35
CA ILE A 133 -3.13 -5.02 -11.78
C ILE A 133 -2.04 -4.30 -10.99
N MET A 134 -1.27 -5.00 -10.19
CA MET A 134 -0.22 -4.40 -9.37
C MET A 134 0.89 -3.75 -10.20
N GLN A 135 1.12 -4.18 -11.44
CA GLN A 135 2.00 -3.49 -12.37
C GLN A 135 1.50 -2.07 -12.70
N HIS A 136 0.19 -1.86 -12.78
CA HIS A 136 -0.36 -0.51 -12.97
C HIS A 136 -0.14 0.36 -11.73
N PHE A 137 -0.31 -0.17 -10.53
CA PHE A 137 -0.01 0.54 -9.29
C PHE A 137 1.47 0.96 -9.24
N SER A 138 2.38 0.05 -9.52
CA SER A 138 3.82 0.31 -9.52
C SER A 138 4.23 1.36 -10.57
N ALA A 139 3.63 1.31 -11.77
CA ALA A 139 3.91 2.30 -12.82
C ALA A 139 3.46 3.72 -12.40
N MET A 140 2.27 3.85 -11.82
CA MET A 140 1.75 5.14 -11.35
C MET A 140 2.56 5.67 -10.17
N PHE A 141 3.10 4.80 -9.33
CA PHE A 141 3.99 5.17 -8.23
C PHE A 141 5.25 5.88 -8.74
N LYS A 142 5.93 5.29 -9.73
CA LYS A 142 7.10 5.90 -10.39
C LYS A 142 6.78 7.29 -10.94
N ASP A 143 5.64 7.43 -11.60
CA ASP A 143 5.22 8.71 -12.19
C ASP A 143 4.88 9.77 -11.15
N ALA A 144 4.30 9.39 -10.02
CA ALA A 144 3.99 10.32 -8.93
C ALA A 144 5.26 10.92 -8.29
N TRP A 145 6.33 10.14 -8.22
CA TRP A 145 7.60 10.56 -7.61
C TRP A 145 8.54 11.29 -8.56
N LYS A 146 8.34 11.26 -9.87
CA LYS A 146 9.28 11.75 -10.89
C LYS A 146 9.77 13.19 -10.71
N ASN A 147 8.95 14.05 -10.09
CA ASN A 147 9.30 15.46 -9.83
C ASN A 147 10.16 15.64 -8.56
N TYR A 148 10.32 14.62 -7.75
CA TYR A 148 11.05 14.64 -6.49
C TYR A 148 12.32 13.80 -6.57
N ILE A 149 12.19 12.57 -7.03
CA ILE A 149 13.29 11.64 -7.20
C ILE A 149 12.96 10.65 -8.32
N LYS A 150 13.95 10.28 -9.10
CA LYS A 150 13.81 9.21 -10.08
C LYS A 150 13.87 7.87 -9.36
N ILE A 151 12.80 7.08 -9.50
CA ILE A 151 12.67 5.75 -8.90
C ILE A 151 12.43 4.76 -10.03
N ASP A 152 13.06 3.60 -9.97
CA ASP A 152 12.72 2.44 -10.80
C ASP A 152 12.19 1.32 -9.91
N VAL A 153 11.20 0.58 -10.43
CA VAL A 153 10.65 -0.60 -9.76
C VAL A 153 11.55 -1.79 -10.06
N GLY A 154 12.05 -2.42 -9.01
CA GLY A 154 12.87 -3.61 -9.10
C GLY A 154 12.06 -4.91 -9.04
N SER A 155 12.58 -5.90 -8.30
CA SER A 155 11.88 -7.17 -8.08
C SER A 155 10.67 -6.99 -7.17
N THR A 156 9.64 -7.80 -7.40
CA THR A 156 8.44 -7.88 -6.57
C THR A 156 8.28 -9.29 -6.02
N ARG A 157 7.67 -9.40 -4.84
CA ARG A 157 7.27 -10.68 -4.23
C ARG A 157 5.89 -10.52 -3.64
N ILE A 158 5.03 -11.51 -3.88
CA ILE A 158 3.68 -11.58 -3.30
C ILE A 158 3.69 -12.59 -2.17
N PHE A 159 3.00 -12.26 -1.10
CA PHE A 159 2.76 -13.10 0.06
C PHE A 159 1.25 -13.16 0.27
N GLU A 160 0.71 -14.36 0.30
CA GLU A 160 -0.74 -14.62 0.44
C GLU A 160 -1.20 -14.57 1.91
N SER A 161 -0.27 -14.38 2.83
CA SER A 161 -0.53 -14.26 4.26
C SER A 161 0.57 -13.46 4.93
N PRO A 162 0.25 -12.59 5.89
CA PRO A 162 1.24 -11.86 6.70
C PRO A 162 2.22 -12.78 7.45
N SER A 163 1.80 -14.00 7.81
CA SER A 163 2.66 -14.98 8.49
C SER A 163 3.88 -15.38 7.66
N LEU A 164 3.82 -15.27 6.33
CA LEU A 164 4.94 -15.54 5.43
C LEU A 164 5.94 -14.37 5.35
N PHE A 165 5.64 -13.27 6.01
CA PHE A 165 6.35 -12.00 5.89
C PHE A 165 7.20 -11.64 7.13
N GLN A 166 7.36 -12.55 8.07
CA GLN A 166 7.85 -12.27 9.43
C GLN A 166 9.27 -11.69 9.55
N ASP A 167 10.15 -11.82 8.54
CA ASP A 167 11.58 -11.54 8.70
C ASP A 167 12.12 -10.34 7.87
N ILE A 168 11.22 -9.46 7.37
CA ILE A 168 11.67 -8.40 6.45
C ILE A 168 12.26 -7.20 7.17
N SER A 169 11.84 -6.94 8.38
CA SER A 169 12.33 -5.79 9.15
C SER A 169 12.36 -6.07 10.65
N LEU A 170 13.17 -5.30 11.36
CA LEU A 170 13.20 -5.32 12.81
C LEU A 170 11.94 -4.64 13.38
N ASP A 171 11.39 -5.15 14.47
CA ASP A 171 10.19 -4.64 15.14
C ASP A 171 10.23 -3.13 15.44
N GLU A 172 11.42 -2.62 15.76
CA GLU A 172 11.67 -1.21 16.06
C GLU A 172 11.85 -0.33 14.81
N THR A 173 11.80 -0.90 13.61
CA THR A 173 11.90 -0.14 12.37
C THR A 173 10.71 0.80 12.25
N VAL A 174 10.99 2.05 11.89
CA VAL A 174 9.95 3.04 11.62
C VAL A 174 9.53 2.94 10.17
N VAL A 175 8.23 2.79 9.95
CA VAL A 175 7.59 2.73 8.64
C VAL A 175 6.65 3.92 8.47
N ILE A 176 6.47 4.36 7.24
CA ILE A 176 5.40 5.31 6.89
C ILE A 176 4.24 4.50 6.33
N VAL A 177 3.11 4.57 7.01
CA VAL A 177 1.86 3.93 6.62
C VAL A 177 0.95 4.98 5.98
N MET A 178 0.34 4.59 4.85
CA MET A 178 -0.54 5.44 4.06
C MET A 178 -1.77 4.68 3.63
#